data_8af19a86900cc27277ec0605000a8822
#
_entry.id   8af19a86900cc27277ec0605000a8822
#
_cell.length_a   1.000
_cell.length_b   1.000
_cell.length_c   1.000
_cell.angle_alpha   90.00
_cell.angle_beta   90.00
_cell.angle_gamma   90.00
#
_symmetry.space_group_name_H-M   'P 1'
#
loop_
_entity.id
_entity.type
_entity.pdbx_description
1 polymer ?
#
loop_
_entity_poly.entity_id
_entity_poly.type
_entity_poly.pdbx_seq_one_letter_code
_entity_poly.pdbx_strand_id
1 'polypeptide(L)'
;MLKTLGEEVNKKLPDRTSCAVVTDSNVGPLYAATVLQSLRDAGKTPHLITVPAGESSKSLSWSESVLSEMVRFGLDRKSFVVALGGGVIGDLAGFCASVYQRGIPYVQVPTTVLSQVDSSVGGKTGVNLPNAKNMVGCFHQPVHVIADLDTLSTLGTREWNEGFAEIIKHACIRDESMFKAIEDIAAGKGDIVALIRRNIAIKAVIVEADEYETIGTRALLNFGHTLGHAIEAAAGYGKLLHGEAISLGLRAAAWLSTQISDLTGDGYERIVTMLKLCDLPVRLPDHFDTEEIMRIARTDKKFENGKIRFVLLRKLGEAYVSKDVLEGHLKQALDELRK
;
A
#
# COMPACT_ATOMS: atom_id res chain seq x y z
N MET A 1 -2.63 -3.37 21.31
CA MET A 1 -3.96 -3.19 20.71
C MET A 1 -4.60 -4.54 20.30
N LEU A 2 -3.86 -5.53 19.83
CA LEU A 2 -4.43 -6.84 19.45
C LEU A 2 -5.18 -7.54 20.60
N LYS A 3 -4.70 -7.39 21.84
CA LYS A 3 -5.35 -7.96 23.04
C LYS A 3 -6.74 -7.37 23.34
N THR A 4 -7.04 -6.19 22.85
CA THR A 4 -8.32 -5.47 23.03
C THR A 4 -9.09 -5.31 21.73
N LEU A 5 -8.69 -6.02 20.66
CA LEU A 5 -9.31 -5.94 19.35
C LEU A 5 -10.80 -6.25 19.39
N GLY A 6 -11.20 -7.26 20.15
CA GLY A 6 -12.60 -7.62 20.31
C GLY A 6 -13.48 -6.51 20.89
N GLU A 7 -12.95 -5.75 21.85
CA GLU A 7 -13.65 -4.57 22.43
C GLU A 7 -13.83 -3.48 21.37
N GLU A 8 -12.78 -3.19 20.56
CA GLU A 8 -12.86 -2.21 19.48
C GLU A 8 -13.85 -2.64 18.39
N VAL A 9 -13.87 -3.94 18.06
CA VAL A 9 -14.85 -4.52 17.13
C VAL A 9 -16.26 -4.37 17.68
N ASN A 10 -16.49 -4.61 18.97
CA ASN A 10 -17.81 -4.45 19.59
C ASN A 10 -18.33 -3.02 19.52
N LYS A 11 -17.48 -2.02 19.59
CA LYS A 11 -17.87 -0.61 19.42
C LYS A 11 -18.44 -0.31 18.02
N LYS A 12 -17.97 -1.02 17.01
CA LYS A 12 -18.35 -0.80 15.60
C LYS A 12 -19.38 -1.82 15.09
N LEU A 13 -19.35 -3.04 15.59
CA LEU A 13 -20.13 -4.17 15.14
C LEU A 13 -20.75 -4.93 16.34
N PRO A 14 -21.57 -4.25 17.21
CA PRO A 14 -22.09 -4.85 18.42
C PRO A 14 -23.00 -6.07 18.14
N ASP A 15 -23.81 -6.01 17.08
CA ASP A 15 -24.82 -7.01 16.76
C ASP A 15 -24.29 -8.16 15.86
N ARG A 16 -22.98 -8.19 15.58
CA ARG A 16 -22.37 -9.23 14.74
C ARG A 16 -21.54 -10.17 15.59
N THR A 17 -21.82 -11.47 15.48
CA THR A 17 -21.20 -12.49 16.35
C THR A 17 -20.17 -13.33 15.62
N SER A 18 -20.43 -13.77 14.39
CA SER A 18 -19.56 -14.68 13.66
C SER A 18 -18.61 -13.93 12.72
N CYS A 19 -17.34 -14.36 12.63
CA CYS A 19 -16.38 -13.73 11.73
C CYS A 19 -15.33 -14.71 11.19
N ALA A 20 -14.80 -14.39 9.98
CA ALA A 20 -13.58 -14.97 9.47
C ALA A 20 -12.39 -14.08 9.82
N VAL A 21 -11.35 -14.64 10.42
CA VAL A 21 -10.03 -14.01 10.55
C VAL A 21 -9.16 -14.55 9.43
N VAL A 22 -8.91 -13.72 8.42
CA VAL A 22 -8.07 -14.07 7.27
C VAL A 22 -6.66 -13.57 7.53
N THR A 23 -5.68 -14.47 7.41
CA THR A 23 -4.26 -14.19 7.65
C THR A 23 -3.38 -15.01 6.70
N ASP A 24 -2.07 -14.84 6.77
CA ASP A 24 -1.11 -15.63 6.01
C ASP A 24 -0.22 -16.51 6.90
N SER A 25 0.57 -17.36 6.23
CA SER A 25 1.45 -18.33 6.90
C SER A 25 2.61 -17.70 7.70
N ASN A 26 2.92 -16.42 7.52
CA ASN A 26 3.93 -15.72 8.31
C ASN A 26 3.31 -15.01 9.52
N VAL A 27 2.19 -14.32 9.32
CA VAL A 27 1.52 -13.49 10.34
C VAL A 27 0.69 -14.35 11.29
N GLY A 28 0.02 -15.39 10.77
CA GLY A 28 -0.85 -16.28 11.54
C GLY A 28 -0.19 -16.87 12.79
N PRO A 29 0.99 -17.50 12.67
CA PRO A 29 1.70 -18.07 13.83
C PRO A 29 2.06 -17.06 14.91
N LEU A 30 2.26 -15.79 14.54
CA LEU A 30 2.67 -14.72 15.46
C LEU A 30 1.49 -14.12 16.23
N TYR A 31 0.37 -13.88 15.54
CA TYR A 31 -0.69 -13.01 16.07
C TYR A 31 -2.09 -13.62 16.10
N ALA A 32 -2.37 -14.66 15.31
CA ALA A 32 -3.73 -15.19 15.19
C ALA A 32 -4.31 -15.65 16.55
N ALA A 33 -3.51 -16.32 17.37
CA ALA A 33 -3.98 -16.79 18.68
C ALA A 33 -4.48 -15.65 19.58
N THR A 34 -3.73 -14.53 19.63
CA THR A 34 -4.09 -13.33 20.39
C THR A 34 -5.36 -12.69 19.86
N VAL A 35 -5.49 -12.57 18.55
CA VAL A 35 -6.67 -11.97 17.88
C VAL A 35 -7.91 -12.83 18.10
N LEU A 36 -7.81 -14.14 17.91
CA LEU A 36 -8.92 -15.08 18.12
C LEU A 36 -9.38 -15.06 19.58
N GLN A 37 -8.46 -15.03 20.53
CA GLN A 37 -8.80 -14.97 21.95
C GLN A 37 -9.50 -13.66 22.29
N SER A 38 -8.98 -12.52 21.86
CA SER A 38 -9.61 -11.20 22.08
C SER A 38 -11.03 -11.12 21.52
N LEU A 39 -11.26 -11.70 20.33
CA LEU A 39 -12.59 -11.76 19.74
C LEU A 39 -13.55 -12.66 20.56
N ARG A 40 -13.08 -13.83 21.03
CA ARG A 40 -13.88 -14.73 21.88
C ARG A 40 -14.24 -14.08 23.22
N ASP A 41 -13.30 -13.41 23.86
CA ASP A 41 -13.52 -12.70 25.12
C ASP A 41 -14.55 -11.58 24.97
N ALA A 42 -14.69 -11.03 23.77
CA ALA A 42 -15.70 -10.05 23.39
C ALA A 42 -17.04 -10.68 22.92
N GLY A 43 -17.21 -12.01 23.07
CA GLY A 43 -18.41 -12.72 22.70
C GLY A 43 -18.59 -13.02 21.22
N LYS A 44 -17.50 -12.93 20.42
CA LYS A 44 -17.51 -13.27 18.99
C LYS A 44 -17.17 -14.76 18.79
N THR A 45 -17.55 -15.28 17.62
CA THR A 45 -17.22 -16.64 17.15
C THR A 45 -16.28 -16.52 15.96
N PRO A 46 -14.94 -16.41 16.17
CA PRO A 46 -13.99 -16.26 15.10
C PRO A 46 -13.58 -17.61 14.50
N HIS A 47 -13.45 -17.65 13.18
CA HIS A 47 -12.92 -18.77 12.38
C HIS A 47 -11.65 -18.32 11.65
N LEU A 48 -10.56 -19.07 11.81
CA LEU A 48 -9.29 -18.77 11.20
C LEU A 48 -9.21 -19.32 9.77
N ILE A 49 -8.81 -18.48 8.82
CA ILE A 49 -8.49 -18.86 7.46
C ILE A 49 -7.07 -18.38 7.16
N THR A 50 -6.17 -19.31 6.84
CA THR A 50 -4.77 -19.02 6.56
C THR A 50 -4.45 -19.30 5.10
N VAL A 51 -3.88 -18.31 4.39
CA VAL A 51 -3.37 -18.45 3.03
C VAL A 51 -1.84 -18.44 3.04
N PRO A 52 -1.15 -18.90 1.98
CA PRO A 52 0.30 -18.74 1.89
C PRO A 52 0.70 -17.27 1.92
N ALA A 53 1.83 -16.95 2.54
CA ALA A 53 2.37 -15.59 2.50
C ALA A 53 2.86 -15.23 1.10
N GLY A 54 2.78 -13.94 0.75
CA GLY A 54 3.30 -13.37 -0.49
C GLY A 54 2.23 -13.02 -1.53
N GLU A 55 2.66 -12.26 -2.53
CA GLU A 55 1.79 -11.65 -3.56
C GLU A 55 1.01 -12.67 -4.40
N SER A 56 1.50 -13.91 -4.52
CA SER A 56 0.82 -14.99 -5.25
C SER A 56 -0.54 -15.38 -4.64
N SER A 57 -0.73 -15.12 -3.35
CA SER A 57 -2.01 -15.36 -2.66
C SER A 57 -3.07 -14.30 -2.98
N LYS A 58 -2.67 -13.15 -3.51
CA LYS A 58 -3.59 -12.11 -3.95
C LYS A 58 -4.17 -12.43 -5.34
N SER A 59 -5.01 -13.47 -5.42
CA SER A 59 -5.53 -14.02 -6.68
C SER A 59 -6.99 -14.45 -6.57
N LEU A 60 -7.66 -14.62 -7.73
CA LEU A 60 -9.03 -15.14 -7.78
C LEU A 60 -9.15 -16.54 -7.19
N SER A 61 -8.16 -17.40 -7.42
CA SER A 61 -8.18 -18.79 -6.88
C SER A 61 -8.10 -18.79 -5.35
N TRP A 62 -7.30 -17.96 -4.76
CA TRP A 62 -7.27 -17.81 -3.30
C TRP A 62 -8.51 -17.13 -2.76
N SER A 63 -9.12 -16.18 -3.51
CA SER A 63 -10.43 -15.62 -3.13
C SER A 63 -11.50 -16.70 -3.09
N GLU A 64 -11.56 -17.57 -4.09
CA GLU A 64 -12.48 -18.71 -4.11
C GLU A 64 -12.29 -19.61 -2.88
N SER A 65 -11.03 -19.92 -2.54
CA SER A 65 -10.71 -20.73 -1.37
C SER A 65 -11.18 -20.07 -0.07
N VAL A 66 -10.89 -18.78 0.12
CA VAL A 66 -11.34 -18.02 1.31
C VAL A 66 -12.87 -17.99 1.39
N LEU A 67 -13.55 -17.68 0.29
CA LEU A 67 -15.01 -17.63 0.23
C LEU A 67 -15.63 -19.00 0.53
N SER A 68 -15.05 -20.09 0.02
CA SER A 68 -15.50 -21.46 0.30
C SER A 68 -15.38 -21.82 1.78
N GLU A 69 -14.27 -21.43 2.43
CA GLU A 69 -14.09 -21.61 3.86
C GLU A 69 -15.12 -20.79 4.67
N MET A 70 -15.41 -19.55 4.25
CA MET A 70 -16.44 -18.73 4.89
C MET A 70 -17.82 -19.40 4.82
N VAL A 71 -18.16 -20.02 3.67
CA VAL A 71 -19.40 -20.81 3.53
C VAL A 71 -19.37 -22.04 4.44
N ARG A 72 -18.26 -22.77 4.49
CA ARG A 72 -18.09 -23.96 5.33
C ARG A 72 -18.26 -23.65 6.82
N PHE A 73 -17.82 -22.48 7.27
CA PHE A 73 -18.01 -21.99 8.63
C PHE A 73 -19.42 -21.45 8.91
N GLY A 74 -20.30 -21.43 7.92
CA GLY A 74 -21.68 -20.97 8.08
C GLY A 74 -21.79 -19.44 8.27
N LEU A 75 -20.83 -18.67 7.76
CA LEU A 75 -20.94 -17.22 7.81
C LEU A 75 -22.14 -16.74 6.98
N ASP A 76 -22.81 -15.72 7.45
CA ASP A 76 -24.01 -15.13 6.84
C ASP A 76 -23.86 -13.61 6.64
N ARG A 77 -24.97 -12.93 6.29
CA ARG A 77 -24.99 -11.48 6.11
C ARG A 77 -24.74 -10.67 7.39
N LYS A 78 -24.90 -11.31 8.56
CA LYS A 78 -24.62 -10.69 9.87
C LYS A 78 -23.21 -10.98 10.35
N SER A 79 -22.42 -11.69 9.58
CA SER A 79 -21.01 -11.96 9.85
C SER A 79 -20.13 -10.80 9.39
N PHE A 80 -18.83 -10.85 9.72
CA PHE A 80 -17.83 -9.88 9.28
C PHE A 80 -16.47 -10.55 9.03
N VAL A 81 -15.53 -9.83 8.44
CA VAL A 81 -14.17 -10.31 8.20
C VAL A 81 -13.18 -9.48 9.01
N VAL A 82 -12.13 -10.10 9.51
CA VAL A 82 -10.94 -9.47 10.09
C VAL A 82 -9.76 -9.80 9.19
N ALA A 83 -9.17 -8.80 8.56
CA ALA A 83 -7.98 -8.93 7.73
C ALA A 83 -6.74 -8.71 8.60
N LEU A 84 -6.07 -9.79 9.01
CA LEU A 84 -4.89 -9.75 9.88
C LEU A 84 -3.63 -10.00 9.04
N GLY A 85 -2.92 -8.95 8.63
CA GLY A 85 -1.72 -9.10 7.80
C GLY A 85 -1.24 -7.84 7.12
N GLY A 86 -0.33 -7.99 6.18
CA GLY A 86 0.14 -6.92 5.30
C GLY A 86 -0.88 -6.53 4.23
N GLY A 87 -0.46 -5.73 3.25
CA GLY A 87 -1.31 -5.24 2.15
C GLY A 87 -1.98 -6.35 1.34
N VAL A 88 -1.28 -7.47 1.10
CA VAL A 88 -1.82 -8.65 0.39
C VAL A 88 -3.08 -9.17 1.08
N ILE A 89 -3.02 -9.35 2.40
CA ILE A 89 -4.15 -9.85 3.19
C ILE A 89 -5.26 -8.82 3.29
N GLY A 90 -4.91 -7.54 3.48
CA GLY A 90 -5.90 -6.45 3.50
C GLY A 90 -6.72 -6.39 2.22
N ASP A 91 -6.06 -6.48 1.06
CA ASP A 91 -6.70 -6.44 -0.25
C ASP A 91 -7.53 -7.71 -0.53
N LEU A 92 -6.97 -8.90 -0.30
CA LEU A 92 -7.65 -10.18 -0.51
C LEU A 92 -8.90 -10.32 0.39
N ALA A 93 -8.73 -10.11 1.69
CA ALA A 93 -9.81 -10.27 2.65
C ALA A 93 -10.91 -9.21 2.48
N GLY A 94 -10.49 -7.96 2.18
CA GLY A 94 -11.42 -6.88 1.87
C GLY A 94 -12.21 -7.16 0.59
N PHE A 95 -11.57 -7.69 -0.46
CA PHE A 95 -12.24 -8.13 -1.68
C PHE A 95 -13.23 -9.27 -1.40
N CYS A 96 -12.83 -10.30 -0.65
CA CYS A 96 -13.74 -11.38 -0.26
C CYS A 96 -14.93 -10.84 0.53
N ALA A 97 -14.71 -9.94 1.49
CA ALA A 97 -15.79 -9.31 2.24
C ALA A 97 -16.77 -8.54 1.34
N SER A 98 -16.24 -7.84 0.32
CA SER A 98 -17.06 -7.03 -0.59
C SER A 98 -18.01 -7.83 -1.47
N VAL A 99 -17.63 -9.07 -1.82
CA VAL A 99 -18.44 -9.93 -2.71
C VAL A 99 -19.23 -10.98 -1.95
N TYR A 100 -18.78 -11.40 -0.74
CA TYR A 100 -19.48 -12.39 0.06
C TYR A 100 -20.86 -11.89 0.46
N GLN A 101 -21.92 -12.70 0.20
CA GLN A 101 -23.32 -12.33 0.47
C GLN A 101 -23.73 -10.95 -0.13
N ARG A 102 -23.05 -10.45 -1.15
CA ARG A 102 -23.13 -9.11 -1.79
C ARG A 102 -22.63 -7.97 -0.92
N GLY A 103 -21.72 -8.27 -0.03
CA GLY A 103 -21.02 -7.33 0.85
C GLY A 103 -21.33 -7.54 2.33
N ILE A 104 -20.29 -7.82 3.09
CA ILE A 104 -20.30 -7.85 4.56
C ILE A 104 -19.20 -6.91 5.07
N PRO A 105 -19.32 -6.34 6.28
CA PRO A 105 -18.29 -5.45 6.80
C PRO A 105 -16.99 -6.19 7.09
N TYR A 106 -15.88 -5.43 7.07
CA TYR A 106 -14.60 -5.95 7.48
C TYR A 106 -13.82 -4.94 8.32
N VAL A 107 -12.87 -5.47 9.11
CA VAL A 107 -11.92 -4.74 9.94
C VAL A 107 -10.52 -5.03 9.43
N GLN A 108 -9.70 -3.99 9.24
CA GLN A 108 -8.29 -4.15 8.90
C GLN A 108 -7.41 -4.15 10.15
N VAL A 109 -6.50 -5.11 10.22
CA VAL A 109 -5.44 -5.20 11.24
C VAL A 109 -4.09 -5.27 10.50
N PRO A 110 -3.60 -4.11 10.01
CA PRO A 110 -2.37 -4.05 9.22
C PRO A 110 -1.14 -4.33 10.08
N THR A 111 -0.24 -5.20 9.60
CA THR A 111 0.93 -5.67 10.34
C THR A 111 2.27 -5.28 9.75
N THR A 112 2.31 -4.57 8.63
CA THR A 112 3.54 -4.02 8.02
C THR A 112 3.51 -2.50 8.02
N VAL A 113 4.68 -1.84 7.96
CA VAL A 113 4.75 -0.37 7.84
C VAL A 113 3.92 0.10 6.64
N LEU A 114 4.15 -0.52 5.46
CA LEU A 114 3.42 -0.21 4.24
C LEU A 114 1.90 -0.29 4.43
N SER A 115 1.41 -1.36 5.05
CA SER A 115 -0.04 -1.51 5.25
C SER A 115 -0.60 -0.54 6.27
N GLN A 116 0.14 -0.20 7.32
CA GLN A 116 -0.31 0.77 8.33
C GLN A 116 -0.40 2.20 7.77
N VAL A 117 0.57 2.60 6.93
CA VAL A 117 0.63 3.99 6.41
C VAL A 117 -0.12 4.18 5.10
N ASP A 118 -0.34 3.11 4.33
CA ASP A 118 -0.89 3.21 2.99
C ASP A 118 -2.07 2.25 2.73
N SER A 119 -1.85 0.96 2.47
CA SER A 119 -2.86 0.09 1.87
C SER A 119 -4.13 -0.10 2.70
N SER A 120 -4.09 0.02 4.05
CA SER A 120 -5.28 -0.09 4.91
C SER A 120 -6.23 1.11 4.84
N VAL A 121 -5.83 2.21 4.20
CA VAL A 121 -6.61 3.45 4.12
C VAL A 121 -7.09 3.69 2.69
N GLY A 122 -8.40 3.92 2.52
CA GLY A 122 -8.99 4.32 1.24
C GLY A 122 -9.76 3.24 0.50
N GLY A 123 -9.98 2.08 1.12
CA GLY A 123 -10.94 1.06 0.70
C GLY A 123 -10.67 0.39 -0.66
N LYS A 124 -9.52 0.61 -1.27
CA LYS A 124 -9.13 -0.15 -2.46
C LYS A 124 -8.86 -1.58 -2.05
N THR A 125 -9.67 -2.52 -2.52
CA THR A 125 -9.51 -3.95 -2.28
C THR A 125 -9.51 -4.68 -3.61
N GLY A 126 -8.77 -5.78 -3.72
CA GLY A 126 -8.71 -6.46 -5.00
C GLY A 126 -7.68 -7.56 -5.06
N VAL A 127 -7.65 -8.22 -6.22
CA VAL A 127 -6.77 -9.33 -6.52
C VAL A 127 -6.14 -9.19 -7.89
N ASN A 128 -5.09 -9.95 -8.11
CA ASN A 128 -4.34 -9.97 -9.34
C ASN A 128 -4.93 -10.98 -10.34
N LEU A 129 -4.76 -10.68 -11.60
CA LEU A 129 -4.85 -11.63 -12.70
C LEU A 129 -3.45 -12.12 -13.06
N PRO A 130 -3.31 -13.27 -13.78
CA PRO A 130 -2.01 -13.77 -14.20
C PRO A 130 -1.15 -12.75 -14.95
N ASN A 131 -1.80 -11.86 -15.70
CA ASN A 131 -1.13 -10.89 -16.59
C ASN A 131 -1.27 -9.44 -16.14
N ALA A 132 -1.92 -9.17 -14.99
CA ALA A 132 -2.17 -7.80 -14.56
C ALA A 132 -2.41 -7.70 -13.05
N LYS A 133 -1.69 -6.78 -12.38
CA LYS A 133 -1.90 -6.48 -10.95
C LYS A 133 -3.12 -5.58 -10.73
N ASN A 134 -3.84 -5.83 -9.64
CA ASN A 134 -4.90 -4.96 -9.09
C ASN A 134 -6.04 -4.61 -10.07
N MET A 135 -6.28 -5.44 -11.10
CA MET A 135 -7.31 -5.15 -12.11
C MET A 135 -8.70 -5.63 -11.72
N VAL A 136 -8.80 -6.53 -10.76
CA VAL A 136 -10.05 -7.07 -10.25
C VAL A 136 -10.22 -6.61 -8.81
N GLY A 137 -11.21 -5.79 -8.54
CA GLY A 137 -11.41 -5.25 -7.19
C GLY A 137 -12.58 -4.27 -7.12
N CYS A 138 -12.73 -3.70 -5.95
CA CYS A 138 -13.76 -2.70 -5.66
C CYS A 138 -13.30 -1.72 -4.58
N PHE A 139 -14.04 -0.63 -4.45
CA PHE A 139 -13.94 0.23 -3.29
C PHE A 139 -14.86 -0.33 -2.19
N HIS A 140 -14.26 -0.87 -1.13
CA HIS A 140 -14.95 -1.38 0.05
C HIS A 140 -14.23 -0.88 1.31
N GLN A 141 -14.84 0.12 1.97
CA GLN A 141 -14.20 0.74 3.13
C GLN A 141 -14.24 -0.19 4.35
N PRO A 142 -13.12 -0.36 5.08
CA PRO A 142 -13.15 -1.05 6.35
C PRO A 142 -13.98 -0.24 7.36
N VAL A 143 -14.78 -0.91 8.17
CA VAL A 143 -15.54 -0.24 9.26
C VAL A 143 -14.62 0.22 10.38
N HIS A 144 -13.43 -0.37 10.47
CA HIS A 144 -12.38 0.01 11.41
C HIS A 144 -11.01 -0.45 10.92
N VAL A 145 -9.96 0.34 11.23
CA VAL A 145 -8.56 0.00 11.02
C VAL A 145 -7.87 0.03 12.38
N ILE A 146 -7.22 -1.06 12.77
CA ILE A 146 -6.51 -1.20 14.05
C ILE A 146 -5.03 -1.43 13.75
N ALA A 147 -4.25 -0.35 13.69
CA ALA A 147 -2.81 -0.38 13.47
C ALA A 147 -2.10 -0.55 14.82
N ASP A 148 -1.71 -1.78 15.15
CA ASP A 148 -0.92 -2.08 16.36
C ASP A 148 0.57 -2.04 15.99
N LEU A 149 1.29 -1.06 16.53
CA LEU A 149 2.71 -0.88 16.22
C LEU A 149 3.59 -2.00 16.78
N ASP A 150 3.13 -2.74 17.80
CA ASP A 150 3.88 -3.89 18.32
C ASP A 150 4.07 -4.96 17.24
N THR A 151 3.18 -5.03 16.22
CA THR A 151 3.32 -5.95 15.10
C THR A 151 4.53 -5.65 14.22
N LEU A 152 5.02 -4.42 14.22
CA LEU A 152 6.17 -4.00 13.45
C LEU A 152 7.51 -4.55 14.00
N SER A 153 7.53 -4.96 15.27
CA SER A 153 8.72 -5.50 15.92
C SER A 153 9.19 -6.86 15.37
N THR A 154 8.32 -7.56 14.64
CA THR A 154 8.60 -8.86 14.01
C THR A 154 8.86 -8.78 12.52
N LEU A 155 8.85 -7.57 11.93
CA LEU A 155 9.16 -7.39 10.51
C LEU A 155 10.64 -7.65 10.23
N GLY A 156 10.90 -8.26 9.08
CA GLY A 156 12.24 -8.27 8.51
C GLY A 156 12.68 -6.85 8.12
N THR A 157 14.00 -6.64 8.08
CA THR A 157 14.57 -5.32 7.73
C THR A 157 14.09 -4.84 6.35
N ARG A 158 13.96 -5.75 5.38
CA ARG A 158 13.53 -5.42 4.02
C ARG A 158 12.09 -4.94 3.98
N GLU A 159 11.19 -5.63 4.69
CA GLU A 159 9.76 -5.26 4.80
C GLU A 159 9.55 -4.00 5.64
N TRP A 160 10.43 -3.75 6.60
CA TRP A 160 10.45 -2.49 7.35
C TRP A 160 10.83 -1.32 6.41
N ASN A 161 11.95 -1.47 5.70
CA ASN A 161 12.49 -0.43 4.83
C ASN A 161 11.53 -0.08 3.68
N GLU A 162 10.89 -1.08 3.03
CA GLU A 162 9.99 -0.82 1.92
C GLU A 162 8.82 0.11 2.28
N GLY A 163 8.33 0.03 3.52
CA GLY A 163 7.25 0.90 3.98
C GLY A 163 7.63 2.39 3.98
N PHE A 164 8.91 2.71 4.10
CA PHE A 164 9.39 4.10 4.07
C PHE A 164 9.30 4.74 2.67
N ALA A 165 9.20 3.96 1.60
CA ALA A 165 8.95 4.52 0.27
C ALA A 165 7.63 5.32 0.25
N GLU A 166 6.56 4.79 0.86
CA GLU A 166 5.27 5.46 0.95
C GLU A 166 5.29 6.66 1.92
N ILE A 167 6.04 6.53 3.02
CA ILE A 167 6.24 7.64 3.97
C ILE A 167 6.96 8.81 3.27
N ILE A 168 8.03 8.52 2.52
CA ILE A 168 8.77 9.52 1.73
C ILE A 168 7.87 10.10 0.62
N LYS A 169 7.05 9.29 -0.05
CA LYS A 169 6.06 9.78 -1.01
C LYS A 169 5.11 10.81 -0.36
N HIS A 170 4.55 10.50 0.80
CA HIS A 170 3.65 11.43 1.50
C HIS A 170 4.37 12.72 1.92
N ALA A 171 5.63 12.63 2.36
CA ALA A 171 6.47 13.79 2.63
C ALA A 171 6.65 14.66 1.37
N CYS A 172 6.97 14.05 0.24
CA CYS A 172 7.15 14.74 -1.03
C CYS A 172 5.90 15.46 -1.51
N ILE A 173 4.72 14.84 -1.37
CA ILE A 173 3.49 15.38 -1.97
C ILE A 173 2.72 16.34 -1.07
N ARG A 174 2.93 16.29 0.26
CA ARG A 174 2.09 17.06 1.22
C ARG A 174 2.82 17.69 2.39
N ASP A 175 3.95 17.15 2.83
CA ASP A 175 4.49 17.54 4.12
C ASP A 175 6.01 17.38 4.22
N GLU A 176 6.75 18.36 3.70
CA GLU A 176 8.21 18.40 3.71
C GLU A 176 8.82 18.19 5.12
N SER A 177 8.14 18.66 6.17
CA SER A 177 8.69 18.57 7.53
C SER A 177 8.82 17.12 8.04
N MET A 178 8.19 16.14 7.36
CA MET A 178 8.37 14.72 7.66
C MET A 178 9.77 14.20 7.34
N PHE A 179 10.53 14.84 6.43
CA PHE A 179 11.91 14.43 6.16
C PHE A 179 12.76 14.44 7.44
N LYS A 180 12.59 15.47 8.29
CA LYS A 180 13.29 15.51 9.57
C LYS A 180 12.89 14.37 10.51
N ALA A 181 11.62 14.00 10.55
CA ALA A 181 11.16 12.87 11.37
C ALA A 181 11.72 11.53 10.86
N ILE A 182 11.86 11.35 9.53
CA ILE A 182 12.48 10.17 8.92
C ILE A 182 13.97 10.09 9.31
N GLU A 183 14.70 11.22 9.21
CA GLU A 183 16.11 11.32 9.64
C GLU A 183 16.27 10.92 11.11
N ASP A 184 15.41 11.43 11.99
CA ASP A 184 15.46 11.14 13.41
C ASP A 184 15.18 9.66 13.72
N ILE A 185 14.25 9.02 12.98
CA ILE A 185 13.99 7.58 13.11
C ILE A 185 15.18 6.76 12.62
N ALA A 186 15.77 7.09 11.48
CA ALA A 186 16.95 6.41 10.97
C ALA A 186 18.15 6.55 11.93
N ALA A 187 18.23 7.66 12.68
CA ALA A 187 19.23 7.88 13.73
C ALA A 187 18.86 7.20 15.07
N GLY A 188 17.75 6.46 15.17
CA GLY A 188 17.29 5.80 16.39
C GLY A 188 16.74 6.75 17.47
N LYS A 189 16.37 7.98 17.11
CA LYS A 189 15.91 9.05 18.03
C LYS A 189 14.47 9.50 17.77
N GLY A 190 13.85 9.02 16.72
CA GLY A 190 12.54 9.48 16.27
C GLY A 190 11.36 8.76 16.93
N ASP A 191 10.18 9.39 16.83
CA ASP A 191 8.90 8.83 17.25
C ASP A 191 8.18 8.21 16.04
N ILE A 192 8.31 6.89 15.87
CA ILE A 192 7.64 6.14 14.79
C ILE A 192 6.12 6.21 14.91
N VAL A 193 5.56 6.31 16.13
CA VAL A 193 4.11 6.41 16.34
C VAL A 193 3.59 7.72 15.74
N ALA A 194 4.27 8.83 16.05
CA ALA A 194 3.92 10.14 15.50
C ALA A 194 4.04 10.17 13.97
N LEU A 195 5.10 9.55 13.41
CA LEU A 195 5.30 9.48 11.95
C LEU A 195 4.19 8.68 11.26
N ILE A 196 3.84 7.49 11.76
CA ILE A 196 2.76 6.66 11.20
C ILE A 196 1.41 7.39 11.27
N ARG A 197 1.08 7.98 12.42
CA ARG A 197 -0.16 8.77 12.58
C ARG A 197 -0.26 9.90 11.56
N ARG A 198 0.85 10.61 11.34
CA ARG A 198 0.92 11.71 10.37
C ARG A 198 0.70 11.22 8.94
N ASN A 199 1.28 10.09 8.58
CA ASN A 199 1.06 9.46 7.27
C ASN A 199 -0.39 9.06 7.04
N ILE A 200 -1.00 8.38 8.02
CA ILE A 200 -2.41 8.00 7.97
C ILE A 200 -3.29 9.24 7.77
N ALA A 201 -3.02 10.32 8.53
CA ALA A 201 -3.78 11.56 8.41
C ALA A 201 -3.67 12.20 7.03
N ILE A 202 -2.46 12.26 6.44
CA ILE A 202 -2.25 12.78 5.08
C ILE A 202 -3.06 11.97 4.06
N LYS A 203 -2.97 10.64 4.13
CA LYS A 203 -3.71 9.78 3.19
C LYS A 203 -5.22 9.90 3.40
N ALA A 204 -5.69 9.90 4.64
CA ALA A 204 -7.11 10.03 4.95
C ALA A 204 -7.71 11.32 4.35
N VAL A 205 -7.08 12.47 4.55
CA VAL A 205 -7.53 13.75 3.99
C VAL A 205 -7.62 13.70 2.46
N ILE A 206 -6.64 13.08 1.79
CA ILE A 206 -6.65 12.96 0.32
C ILE A 206 -7.77 12.02 -0.14
N VAL A 207 -7.99 10.92 0.57
CA VAL A 207 -9.05 9.94 0.25
C VAL A 207 -10.44 10.53 0.53
N GLU A 208 -10.64 11.22 1.66
CA GLU A 208 -11.90 11.88 1.98
C GLU A 208 -12.30 12.93 0.93
N ALA A 209 -11.31 13.62 0.36
CA ALA A 209 -11.55 14.60 -0.70
C ALA A 209 -11.91 13.97 -2.06
N ASP A 210 -11.54 12.70 -2.30
CA ASP A 210 -11.73 12.02 -3.60
C ASP A 210 -11.78 10.49 -3.42
N GLU A 211 -12.81 9.99 -2.74
CA GLU A 211 -12.91 8.59 -2.34
C GLU A 211 -12.79 7.61 -3.52
N TYR A 212 -13.46 7.92 -4.63
CA TYR A 212 -13.53 7.05 -5.82
C TYR A 212 -12.54 7.41 -6.93
N GLU A 213 -11.59 8.32 -6.66
CA GLU A 213 -10.58 8.78 -7.64
C GLU A 213 -11.19 9.37 -8.94
N THR A 214 -12.25 10.13 -8.79
CA THR A 214 -13.00 10.74 -9.90
C THR A 214 -12.70 12.22 -10.13
N ILE A 215 -12.27 12.93 -9.07
CA ILE A 215 -12.00 14.38 -9.12
C ILE A 215 -10.53 14.65 -9.47
N GLY A 216 -9.64 13.70 -9.18
CA GLY A 216 -8.22 13.78 -9.50
C GLY A 216 -7.31 14.19 -8.32
N THR A 217 -7.86 14.54 -7.16
CA THR A 217 -7.08 14.82 -5.94
C THR A 217 -6.34 13.58 -5.46
N ARG A 218 -6.99 12.42 -5.49
CA ARG A 218 -6.40 11.14 -5.09
C ARG A 218 -5.27 10.70 -6.03
N ALA A 219 -5.24 11.22 -7.26
CA ALA A 219 -4.16 10.95 -8.21
C ALA A 219 -2.78 11.40 -7.69
N LEU A 220 -2.70 12.37 -6.77
CA LEU A 220 -1.43 12.80 -6.16
C LEU A 220 -0.69 11.66 -5.45
N LEU A 221 -1.43 10.68 -4.89
CA LEU A 221 -0.86 9.47 -4.28
C LEU A 221 -0.08 8.60 -5.28
N ASN A 222 -0.23 8.85 -6.58
CA ASN A 222 0.52 8.15 -7.62
C ASN A 222 1.88 8.80 -7.96
N PHE A 223 2.41 9.71 -7.14
CA PHE A 223 3.78 10.20 -7.30
C PHE A 223 4.76 9.03 -7.26
N GLY A 224 5.59 8.88 -8.30
CA GLY A 224 6.50 7.75 -8.48
C GLY A 224 5.88 6.45 -9.00
N HIS A 225 4.56 6.27 -8.89
CA HIS A 225 3.91 4.97 -9.17
C HIS A 225 3.86 4.57 -10.64
N THR A 226 3.84 5.51 -11.59
CA THR A 226 3.76 5.16 -13.02
C THR A 226 4.97 4.34 -13.46
N LEU A 227 6.18 4.81 -13.17
CA LEU A 227 7.41 4.04 -13.46
C LEU A 227 7.67 2.96 -12.41
N GLY A 228 7.35 3.20 -11.13
CA GLY A 228 7.51 2.21 -10.07
C GLY A 228 6.76 0.92 -10.36
N HIS A 229 5.48 0.98 -10.70
CA HIS A 229 4.68 -0.21 -11.07
C HIS A 229 5.20 -0.89 -12.35
N ALA A 230 5.64 -0.11 -13.34
CA ALA A 230 6.22 -0.68 -14.56
C ALA A 230 7.52 -1.45 -14.28
N ILE A 231 8.39 -0.90 -13.42
CA ILE A 231 9.63 -1.56 -12.97
C ILE A 231 9.30 -2.82 -12.14
N GLU A 232 8.34 -2.73 -11.22
CA GLU A 232 7.90 -3.87 -10.41
C GLU A 232 7.41 -5.04 -11.30
N ALA A 233 6.58 -4.72 -12.30
CA ALA A 233 6.06 -5.71 -13.22
C ALA A 233 7.16 -6.30 -14.14
N ALA A 234 8.08 -5.46 -14.63
CA ALA A 234 9.22 -5.90 -15.46
C ALA A 234 10.19 -6.79 -14.67
N ALA A 235 10.35 -6.56 -13.36
CA ALA A 235 11.15 -7.41 -12.50
C ALA A 235 10.58 -8.83 -12.38
N GLY A 236 9.29 -8.99 -12.51
CA GLY A 236 8.56 -10.21 -12.21
C GLY A 236 8.20 -10.33 -10.73
N TYR A 237 7.14 -11.06 -10.45
CA TYR A 237 6.57 -11.15 -9.09
C TYR A 237 7.59 -11.62 -8.04
N GLY A 238 7.66 -10.88 -6.93
CA GLY A 238 8.44 -11.24 -5.75
C GLY A 238 9.94 -10.94 -5.81
N LYS A 239 10.47 -10.44 -6.94
CA LYS A 239 11.88 -10.06 -7.05
C LYS A 239 12.17 -8.70 -6.41
N LEU A 240 11.33 -7.72 -6.68
CA LEU A 240 11.30 -6.44 -5.97
C LEU A 240 10.07 -6.41 -5.07
N LEU A 241 10.22 -5.89 -3.86
CA LEU A 241 9.08 -5.47 -3.04
C LEU A 241 8.47 -4.19 -3.64
N HIS A 242 7.21 -3.95 -3.32
CA HIS A 242 6.48 -2.78 -3.84
C HIS A 242 7.23 -1.47 -3.53
N GLY A 243 7.61 -1.24 -2.27
CA GLY A 243 8.33 -0.02 -1.87
C GLY A 243 9.70 0.12 -2.51
N GLU A 244 10.40 -0.98 -2.82
CA GLU A 244 11.66 -0.94 -3.56
C GLU A 244 11.46 -0.42 -4.99
N ALA A 245 10.42 -0.90 -5.67
CA ALA A 245 10.09 -0.43 -7.01
C ALA A 245 9.57 1.02 -7.00
N ILE A 246 8.75 1.38 -6.00
CA ILE A 246 8.28 2.76 -5.81
C ILE A 246 9.44 3.71 -5.51
N SER A 247 10.46 3.29 -4.78
CA SER A 247 11.66 4.10 -4.55
C SER A 247 12.33 4.53 -5.85
N LEU A 248 12.52 3.61 -6.80
CA LEU A 248 13.01 3.93 -8.13
C LEU A 248 12.08 4.89 -8.87
N GLY A 249 10.79 4.64 -8.80
CA GLY A 249 9.78 5.52 -9.38
C GLY A 249 9.75 6.92 -8.76
N LEU A 250 9.94 7.04 -7.45
CA LEU A 250 10.04 8.33 -6.75
C LEU A 250 11.26 9.13 -7.22
N ARG A 251 12.43 8.49 -7.33
CA ARG A 251 13.64 9.14 -7.87
C ARG A 251 13.41 9.61 -9.30
N ALA A 252 12.80 8.78 -10.16
CA ALA A 252 12.49 9.16 -11.54
C ALA A 252 11.51 10.33 -11.61
N ALA A 253 10.43 10.31 -10.83
CA ALA A 253 9.43 11.39 -10.81
C ALA A 253 10.01 12.69 -10.22
N ALA A 254 10.88 12.61 -9.22
CA ALA A 254 11.58 13.75 -8.68
C ALA A 254 12.56 14.36 -9.72
N TRP A 255 13.33 13.53 -10.43
CA TRP A 255 14.18 14.01 -11.51
C TRP A 255 13.35 14.69 -12.62
N LEU A 256 12.26 14.08 -13.06
CA LEU A 256 11.35 14.71 -14.03
C LEU A 256 10.80 16.03 -13.52
N SER A 257 10.54 16.15 -12.23
CA SER A 257 10.08 17.40 -11.62
C SER A 257 11.14 18.52 -11.72
N THR A 258 12.45 18.21 -11.76
CA THR A 258 13.50 19.20 -12.00
C THR A 258 13.61 19.60 -13.47
N GLN A 259 13.15 18.74 -14.41
CA GLN A 259 13.26 19.01 -15.86
C GLN A 259 12.02 19.72 -16.43
N ILE A 260 10.85 19.48 -15.84
CA ILE A 260 9.56 19.88 -16.43
C ILE A 260 8.76 20.77 -15.46
N SER A 261 9.13 20.83 -14.19
CA SER A 261 8.49 21.62 -13.14
C SER A 261 9.50 22.45 -12.37
N ASP A 262 9.11 22.94 -11.19
CA ASP A 262 9.87 23.91 -10.42
C ASP A 262 10.68 23.29 -9.26
N LEU A 263 10.76 21.97 -9.18
CA LEU A 263 11.57 21.31 -8.13
C LEU A 263 13.03 21.65 -8.32
N THR A 264 13.67 22.15 -7.28
CA THR A 264 15.09 22.48 -7.29
C THR A 264 15.98 21.24 -7.28
N GLY A 265 17.24 21.37 -7.75
CA GLY A 265 18.24 20.31 -7.62
C GLY A 265 18.44 19.85 -6.15
N ASP A 266 18.46 20.80 -5.21
CA ASP A 266 18.56 20.49 -3.77
C ASP A 266 17.36 19.67 -3.28
N GLY A 267 16.15 19.98 -3.77
CA GLY A 267 14.95 19.20 -3.46
C GLY A 267 15.03 17.75 -3.97
N TYR A 268 15.55 17.57 -5.19
CA TYR A 268 15.82 16.24 -5.75
C TYR A 268 16.84 15.46 -4.92
N GLU A 269 18.01 16.06 -4.64
CA GLU A 269 19.07 15.41 -3.85
C GLU A 269 18.58 15.05 -2.44
N ARG A 270 17.71 15.86 -1.85
CA ARG A 270 17.13 15.55 -0.55
C ARG A 270 16.24 14.30 -0.60
N ILE A 271 15.42 14.12 -1.65
CA ILE A 271 14.62 12.91 -1.85
C ILE A 271 15.55 11.68 -2.00
N VAL A 272 16.56 11.77 -2.87
CA VAL A 272 17.53 10.68 -3.10
C VAL A 272 18.25 10.30 -1.81
N THR A 273 18.65 11.29 -1.02
CA THR A 273 19.28 11.07 0.29
C THR A 273 18.35 10.33 1.25
N MET A 274 17.07 10.69 1.31
CA MET A 274 16.10 9.99 2.17
C MET A 274 15.88 8.55 1.74
N LEU A 275 15.78 8.28 0.43
CA LEU A 275 15.65 6.92 -0.07
C LEU A 275 16.86 6.06 0.33
N LYS A 276 18.07 6.58 0.17
CA LYS A 276 19.31 5.92 0.60
C LYS A 276 19.38 5.71 2.11
N LEU A 277 18.94 6.69 2.90
CA LEU A 277 18.94 6.63 4.36
C LEU A 277 18.02 5.51 4.87
N CYS A 278 16.97 5.18 4.11
CA CYS A 278 16.05 4.09 4.42
C CYS A 278 16.43 2.77 3.74
N ASP A 279 17.67 2.61 3.25
CA ASP A 279 18.16 1.44 2.52
C ASP A 279 17.28 1.03 1.33
N LEU A 280 16.67 2.01 0.68
CA LEU A 280 15.85 1.79 -0.51
C LEU A 280 16.69 1.93 -1.79
N PRO A 281 16.42 1.14 -2.83
CA PRO A 281 17.16 1.21 -4.08
C PRO A 281 16.92 2.56 -4.78
N VAL A 282 18.00 3.18 -5.23
CA VAL A 282 17.97 4.42 -6.01
C VAL A 282 18.51 4.25 -7.42
N ARG A 283 19.15 3.11 -7.73
CA ARG A 283 19.70 2.81 -9.05
C ARG A 283 18.95 1.62 -9.67
N LEU A 284 18.50 1.79 -10.91
CA LEU A 284 17.93 0.71 -11.71
C LEU A 284 19.07 -0.20 -12.20
N PRO A 285 19.05 -1.50 -11.86
CA PRO A 285 20.05 -2.44 -12.35
C PRO A 285 20.08 -2.54 -13.88
N ASP A 286 21.28 -2.74 -14.46
CA ASP A 286 21.50 -2.70 -15.90
C ASP A 286 20.79 -3.83 -16.69
N HIS A 287 20.43 -4.93 -16.02
CA HIS A 287 19.74 -6.06 -16.64
C HIS A 287 18.24 -5.81 -16.91
N PHE A 288 17.67 -4.69 -16.42
CA PHE A 288 16.29 -4.32 -16.72
C PHE A 288 16.20 -3.75 -18.15
N ASP A 289 15.32 -4.29 -18.96
CA ASP A 289 15.06 -3.78 -20.31
C ASP A 289 14.19 -2.52 -20.27
N THR A 290 14.71 -1.40 -20.75
CA THR A 290 14.01 -0.12 -20.84
C THR A 290 12.77 -0.21 -21.72
N GLU A 291 12.83 -0.92 -22.86
CA GLU A 291 11.67 -1.04 -23.75
C GLU A 291 10.55 -1.88 -23.13
N GLU A 292 10.89 -2.91 -22.36
CA GLU A 292 9.89 -3.70 -21.63
C GLU A 292 9.22 -2.86 -20.52
N ILE A 293 9.98 -2.09 -19.73
CA ILE A 293 9.41 -1.16 -18.74
C ILE A 293 8.48 -0.16 -19.43
N MET A 294 8.89 0.41 -20.57
CA MET A 294 8.07 1.36 -21.31
C MET A 294 6.83 0.70 -21.91
N ARG A 295 6.94 -0.52 -22.40
CA ARG A 295 5.79 -1.30 -22.89
C ARG A 295 4.73 -1.49 -21.80
N ILE A 296 5.17 -1.84 -20.59
CA ILE A 296 4.28 -2.01 -19.43
C ILE A 296 3.69 -0.64 -19.02
N ALA A 297 4.51 0.41 -18.95
CA ALA A 297 4.04 1.74 -18.58
C ALA A 297 2.93 2.25 -19.51
N ARG A 298 2.99 1.93 -20.82
CA ARG A 298 1.93 2.29 -21.80
C ARG A 298 0.58 1.62 -21.53
N THR A 299 0.55 0.49 -20.83
CA THR A 299 -0.72 -0.18 -20.46
C THR A 299 -1.43 0.47 -19.27
N ASP A 300 -0.78 1.40 -18.57
CA ASP A 300 -1.44 2.17 -17.51
C ASP A 300 -2.54 3.06 -18.11
N LYS A 301 -3.72 3.07 -17.49
CA LYS A 301 -4.90 3.87 -17.89
C LYS A 301 -4.65 5.38 -17.98
N LYS A 302 -3.48 5.84 -17.54
CA LYS A 302 -3.05 7.25 -17.56
C LYS A 302 -2.54 7.71 -18.93
N PHE A 303 -2.35 6.79 -19.89
CA PHE A 303 -1.97 7.10 -21.27
C PHE A 303 -3.19 7.43 -22.12
N GLU A 304 -3.38 8.69 -22.47
CA GLU A 304 -4.41 9.16 -23.41
C GLU A 304 -3.77 9.97 -24.53
N ASN A 305 -3.93 9.54 -25.78
CA ASN A 305 -3.46 10.27 -26.98
C ASN A 305 -1.98 10.66 -26.95
N GLY A 306 -1.09 9.78 -26.46
CA GLY A 306 0.36 10.04 -26.38
C GLY A 306 0.80 10.97 -25.23
N LYS A 307 -0.15 11.43 -24.42
CA LYS A 307 0.11 12.20 -23.19
C LYS A 307 -0.15 11.34 -21.97
N ILE A 308 0.63 11.59 -20.92
CA ILE A 308 0.55 10.83 -19.67
C ILE A 308 0.11 11.79 -18.58
N ARG A 309 -0.94 11.42 -17.84
CA ARG A 309 -1.25 12.08 -16.57
C ARG A 309 -0.22 11.64 -15.54
N PHE A 310 0.71 12.51 -15.22
CA PHE A 310 1.84 12.21 -14.36
C PHE A 310 1.88 13.16 -13.16
N VAL A 311 2.25 12.66 -11.98
CA VAL A 311 2.39 13.51 -10.80
C VAL A 311 3.80 14.05 -10.73
N LEU A 312 3.92 15.37 -10.63
CA LEU A 312 5.17 16.11 -10.47
C LEU A 312 5.13 16.96 -9.21
N LEU A 313 6.30 17.41 -8.76
CA LEU A 313 6.45 18.33 -7.64
C LEU A 313 6.78 19.74 -8.13
N ARG A 314 6.13 20.77 -7.58
CA ARG A 314 6.61 22.17 -7.69
C ARG A 314 7.76 22.39 -6.70
N LYS A 315 7.60 21.88 -5.49
CA LYS A 315 8.60 21.85 -4.41
C LYS A 315 8.27 20.68 -3.48
N LEU A 316 9.12 20.39 -2.54
CA LEU A 316 8.82 19.43 -1.50
C LEU A 316 7.53 19.83 -0.75
N GLY A 317 6.64 18.87 -0.53
CA GLY A 317 5.32 19.11 0.09
C GLY A 317 4.24 19.64 -0.87
N GLU A 318 4.54 19.88 -2.15
CA GLU A 318 3.59 20.42 -3.12
C GLU A 318 3.61 19.68 -4.45
N ALA A 319 2.72 18.70 -4.60
CA ALA A 319 2.53 17.92 -5.82
C ALA A 319 1.33 18.39 -6.63
N TYR A 320 1.39 18.13 -7.94
CA TYR A 320 0.28 18.37 -8.88
C TYR A 320 0.27 17.33 -9.99
N VAL A 321 -0.86 17.22 -10.69
CA VAL A 321 -1.00 16.36 -11.87
C VAL A 321 -0.68 17.16 -13.12
N SER A 322 0.38 16.75 -13.85
CA SER A 322 0.77 17.30 -15.14
C SER A 322 0.24 16.46 -16.30
N LYS A 323 0.02 17.11 -17.46
CA LYS A 323 -0.26 16.50 -18.77
C LYS A 323 0.88 16.74 -19.77
N ASP A 324 1.98 17.31 -19.32
CA ASP A 324 3.08 17.77 -20.17
C ASP A 324 4.22 16.73 -20.24
N VAL A 325 4.10 15.63 -19.51
CA VAL A 325 5.06 14.52 -19.55
C VAL A 325 4.82 13.69 -20.81
N LEU A 326 5.87 13.58 -21.62
CA LEU A 326 5.90 12.80 -22.85
C LEU A 326 6.64 11.47 -22.62
N GLU A 327 6.44 10.53 -23.51
CA GLU A 327 7.13 9.23 -23.47
C GLU A 327 8.65 9.36 -23.47
N GLY A 328 9.20 10.30 -24.25
CA GLY A 328 10.63 10.59 -24.27
C GLY A 328 11.20 11.03 -22.92
N HIS A 329 10.41 11.76 -22.12
CA HIS A 329 10.81 12.15 -20.78
C HIS A 329 10.91 10.91 -19.84
N LEU A 330 10.01 9.93 -19.98
CA LEU A 330 10.07 8.70 -19.18
C LEU A 330 11.33 7.88 -19.52
N LYS A 331 11.71 7.78 -20.80
CA LYS A 331 12.94 7.11 -21.21
C LYS A 331 14.17 7.80 -20.63
N GLN A 332 14.23 9.13 -20.69
CA GLN A 332 15.31 9.91 -20.06
C GLN A 332 15.38 9.68 -18.55
N ALA A 333 14.23 9.59 -17.86
CA ALA A 333 14.21 9.29 -16.43
C ALA A 333 14.72 7.87 -16.12
N LEU A 334 14.41 6.88 -16.96
CA LEU A 334 14.96 5.52 -16.83
C LEU A 334 16.48 5.49 -17.08
N ASP A 335 16.99 6.27 -18.04
CA ASP A 335 18.43 6.41 -18.28
C ASP A 335 19.11 7.07 -17.08
N GLU A 336 18.47 8.08 -16.45
CA GLU A 336 18.99 8.74 -15.25
C GLU A 336 19.05 7.78 -14.05
N LEU A 337 18.07 6.86 -13.91
CA LEU A 337 18.10 5.87 -12.85
C LEU A 337 19.29 4.91 -12.93
N ARG A 338 19.96 4.80 -14.08
CA ARG A 338 21.14 3.93 -14.26
C ARG A 338 22.45 4.57 -13.80
N LYS A 339 22.48 5.89 -13.68
CA LYS A 339 23.62 6.65 -13.14
C LYS A 339 23.64 6.56 -11.61
#